data_555181070b0c78253ee533e9c534fa6e
#
_entry.id   555181070b0c78253ee533e9c534fa6e
#
_cell.length_a   1.000
_cell.length_b   1.000
_cell.length_c   1.000
_cell.angle_alpha   90.00
_cell.angle_beta   90.00
_cell.angle_gamma   90.00
#
_symmetry.space_group_name_H-M   'P 1'
#
loop_
_entity.id
_entity.type
_entity.pdbx_description
1 polymer ?
#
loop_
_entity_poly.entity_id
_entity_poly.type
_entity_poly.pdbx_seq_one_letter_code
_entity_poly.pdbx_strand_id
1 'polypeptide(L)'
;MINAIAELGEDAGDILLIGGESDAAEMYRMKLVLDGYRVITVADIGDSAAHRAGWRPDLVLVDLGAGGGAELLELKRLRADPLLATVPALLLSTRSEEELRQRGFTLGPTDYLLPSG
;
A
#
# COMPACT_ATOMS: atom_id res chain seq x y z
N MET A 1 7.26 -10.22 11.56
CA MET A 1 6.60 -9.89 10.37
C MET A 1 5.84 -8.58 10.50
N ILE A 2 4.93 -8.26 9.62
CA ILE A 2 4.36 -6.94 9.45
C ILE A 2 3.37 -6.63 10.57
N ASN A 3 3.74 -5.72 11.47
CA ASN A 3 2.91 -5.39 12.62
C ASN A 3 1.56 -4.79 12.22
N ALA A 4 1.52 -4.00 11.14
CA ALA A 4 0.29 -3.39 10.68
C ALA A 4 -0.76 -4.45 10.30
N ILE A 5 -0.32 -5.55 9.66
CA ILE A 5 -1.23 -6.64 9.31
C ILE A 5 -1.71 -7.35 10.57
N ALA A 6 -0.83 -7.58 11.53
CA ALA A 6 -1.21 -8.21 12.80
C ALA A 6 -2.24 -7.39 13.56
N GLU A 7 -2.18 -6.07 13.47
CA GLU A 7 -3.11 -5.16 14.12
C GLU A 7 -4.52 -5.21 13.52
N LEU A 8 -4.67 -5.69 12.27
CA LEU A 8 -5.97 -5.80 11.63
C LEU A 8 -6.83 -6.91 12.21
N GLY A 9 -6.20 -7.93 12.80
CA GLY A 9 -6.92 -9.06 13.40
C GLY A 9 -7.37 -10.08 12.37
N GLU A 10 -8.06 -11.11 12.86
CA GLU A 10 -8.49 -12.25 12.03
C GLU A 10 -9.62 -11.90 11.08
N ASP A 11 -10.39 -10.87 11.38
CA ASP A 11 -11.54 -10.47 10.58
C ASP A 11 -11.17 -9.53 9.44
N ALA A 12 -9.92 -9.09 9.38
CA ALA A 12 -9.47 -8.26 8.29
C ALA A 12 -9.47 -9.06 7.01
N GLY A 13 -10.23 -8.61 6.00
CA GLY A 13 -10.46 -9.39 4.80
C GLY A 13 -9.88 -8.82 3.54
N ASP A 14 -9.88 -7.50 3.41
CA ASP A 14 -9.68 -6.85 2.11
C ASP A 14 -8.43 -5.99 2.10
N ILE A 15 -7.55 -6.28 1.15
CA ILE A 15 -6.31 -5.54 0.95
C ILE A 15 -6.29 -5.02 -0.49
N LEU A 16 -6.02 -3.73 -0.64
CA LEU A 16 -5.83 -3.13 -1.95
C LEU A 16 -4.34 -3.03 -2.23
N LEU A 17 -3.89 -3.67 -3.30
CA LEU A 17 -2.49 -3.59 -3.74
C LEU A 17 -2.43 -2.66 -4.95
N ILE A 18 -1.67 -1.59 -4.81
CA ILE A 18 -1.49 -0.60 -5.87
C ILE A 18 -0.10 -0.78 -6.48
N GLY A 19 -0.04 -0.98 -7.79
CA GLY A 19 1.17 -1.29 -8.52
C GLY A 19 1.32 -2.79 -8.67
N GLY A 20 2.20 -3.40 -7.89
CA GLY A 20 2.26 -4.87 -7.82
C GLY A 20 3.09 -5.55 -8.90
N GLU A 21 3.92 -4.81 -9.62
CA GLU A 21 4.73 -5.40 -10.70
C GLU A 21 6.08 -5.92 -10.23
N SER A 22 6.53 -5.54 -9.03
CA SER A 22 7.81 -6.02 -8.52
C SER A 22 7.71 -7.44 -7.94
N ASP A 23 8.84 -8.13 -7.87
CA ASP A 23 8.90 -9.45 -7.25
C ASP A 23 8.51 -9.40 -5.77
N ALA A 24 8.90 -8.31 -5.09
CA ALA A 24 8.54 -8.12 -3.68
C ALA A 24 7.03 -7.99 -3.50
N ALA A 25 6.37 -7.21 -4.35
CA ALA A 25 4.92 -7.05 -4.28
C ALA A 25 4.21 -8.38 -4.52
N GLU A 26 4.67 -9.15 -5.50
CA GLU A 26 4.08 -10.47 -5.80
C GLU A 26 4.27 -11.43 -4.61
N MET A 27 5.43 -11.41 -3.99
CA MET A 27 5.70 -12.24 -2.82
C MET A 27 4.74 -11.90 -1.67
N TYR A 28 4.55 -10.63 -1.37
CA TYR A 28 3.62 -10.20 -0.33
C TYR A 28 2.19 -10.54 -0.69
N ARG A 29 1.80 -10.35 -1.95
CA ARG A 29 0.46 -10.70 -2.41
C ARG A 29 0.16 -12.17 -2.17
N MET A 30 1.07 -13.05 -2.57
CA MET A 30 0.91 -14.49 -2.40
C MET A 30 0.81 -14.86 -0.93
N LYS A 31 1.67 -14.28 -0.10
CA LYS A 31 1.66 -14.56 1.32
C LYS A 31 0.33 -14.13 1.96
N LEU A 32 -0.16 -12.96 1.62
CA LEU A 32 -1.42 -12.46 2.16
C LEU A 32 -2.61 -13.31 1.74
N VAL A 33 -2.62 -13.75 0.49
CA VAL A 33 -3.67 -14.65 0.00
C VAL A 33 -3.64 -15.97 0.76
N LEU A 34 -2.44 -16.53 0.97
CA LEU A 34 -2.28 -17.77 1.73
C LEU A 34 -2.73 -17.63 3.18
N ASP A 35 -2.59 -16.44 3.75
CA ASP A 35 -3.03 -16.14 5.11
C ASP A 35 -4.54 -15.87 5.20
N GLY A 36 -5.27 -15.92 4.08
CA GLY A 36 -6.71 -15.79 4.07
C GLY A 36 -7.27 -14.43 3.70
N TYR A 37 -6.42 -13.49 3.34
CA TYR A 37 -6.87 -12.15 2.93
C TYR A 37 -7.28 -12.14 1.46
N ARG A 38 -8.23 -11.26 1.13
CA ARG A 38 -8.55 -10.99 -0.27
C ARG A 38 -7.71 -9.81 -0.74
N VAL A 39 -6.93 -10.02 -1.80
CA VAL A 39 -6.07 -8.99 -2.33
C VAL A 39 -6.58 -8.57 -3.70
N ILE A 40 -6.93 -7.31 -3.83
CA ILE A 40 -7.35 -6.71 -5.09
C ILE A 40 -6.22 -5.85 -5.61
N THR A 41 -5.72 -6.17 -6.79
CA THR A 41 -4.59 -5.46 -7.39
C THR A 41 -5.09 -4.48 -8.44
N VAL A 42 -4.61 -3.24 -8.36
CA VAL A 42 -4.90 -2.21 -9.35
C VAL A 42 -3.59 -1.54 -9.78
N ALA A 43 -3.58 -0.98 -10.98
CA ALA A 43 -2.40 -0.31 -11.51
C ALA A 43 -2.16 1.02 -10.79
N ASP A 44 -3.22 1.75 -10.49
CA ASP A 44 -3.13 3.03 -9.81
C ASP A 44 -4.41 3.30 -9.01
N ILE A 45 -4.40 4.38 -8.26
CA ILE A 45 -5.54 4.77 -7.41
C ILE A 45 -6.80 5.04 -8.23
N GLY A 46 -6.64 5.57 -9.45
CA GLY A 46 -7.77 5.86 -10.32
C GLY A 46 -8.56 4.62 -10.71
N ASP A 47 -7.91 3.45 -10.74
CA ASP A 47 -8.55 2.16 -11.04
C ASP A 47 -9.08 1.46 -9.80
N SER A 48 -8.99 2.08 -8.65
CA SER A 48 -9.38 1.47 -7.39
C SER A 48 -10.87 1.13 -7.36
N ALA A 49 -11.19 -0.06 -6.86
CA ALA A 49 -12.57 -0.47 -6.63
C ALA A 49 -13.29 0.46 -5.65
N ALA A 50 -12.57 1.12 -4.76
CA ALA A 50 -13.14 2.07 -3.81
C ALA A 50 -13.85 3.23 -4.52
N HIS A 51 -13.32 3.68 -5.65
CA HIS A 51 -13.92 4.76 -6.41
C HIS A 51 -15.24 4.36 -7.08
N ARG A 52 -15.37 3.06 -7.42
CA ARG A 52 -16.53 2.58 -8.13
C ARG A 52 -17.69 2.19 -7.23
N ALA A 53 -17.41 1.66 -6.05
CA ALA A 53 -18.43 1.05 -5.20
C ALA A 53 -18.50 1.63 -3.80
N GLY A 54 -17.73 2.66 -3.49
CA GLY A 54 -17.61 3.14 -2.12
C GLY A 54 -16.95 2.12 -1.21
N TRP A 55 -16.31 1.11 -1.78
CA TRP A 55 -15.63 0.05 -1.04
C TRP A 55 -14.38 0.60 -0.36
N ARG A 56 -14.18 0.22 0.88
CA ARG A 56 -13.02 0.65 1.66
C ARG A 56 -12.23 -0.58 2.10
N PRO A 57 -10.96 -0.69 1.67
CA PRO A 57 -10.12 -1.80 2.12
C PRO A 57 -9.72 -1.63 3.59
N ASP A 58 -9.29 -2.72 4.20
CA ASP A 58 -8.76 -2.70 5.57
C ASP A 58 -7.31 -2.25 5.59
N LEU A 59 -6.59 -2.46 4.50
CA LEU A 59 -5.18 -2.13 4.35
C LEU A 59 -4.88 -1.83 2.88
N VAL A 60 -3.96 -0.89 2.66
CA VAL A 60 -3.44 -0.61 1.32
C VAL A 60 -1.96 -0.99 1.29
N LEU A 61 -1.56 -1.73 0.28
CA LEU A 61 -0.16 -2.06 0.01
C LEU A 61 0.24 -1.33 -1.26
N VAL A 62 1.21 -0.44 -1.16
CA VAL A 62 1.66 0.37 -2.29
C VAL A 62 3.07 -0.04 -2.69
N ASP A 63 3.24 -0.45 -3.94
CA ASP A 63 4.55 -0.79 -4.48
C ASP A 63 5.19 0.47 -5.05
N LEU A 64 6.14 1.03 -4.32
CA LEU A 64 6.87 2.21 -4.76
C LEU A 64 8.00 1.87 -5.72
N GLY A 65 8.39 0.61 -5.80
CA GLY A 65 9.45 0.16 -6.69
C GLY A 65 10.78 0.83 -6.40
N ALA A 66 11.57 0.98 -7.44
CA ALA A 66 12.88 1.64 -7.37
C ALA A 66 12.75 3.17 -7.36
N GLY A 67 11.54 3.66 -7.48
CA GLY A 67 11.21 5.05 -7.25
C GLY A 67 11.49 6.02 -8.38
N GLY A 68 10.45 6.42 -9.06
CA GLY A 68 10.40 7.64 -9.86
C GLY A 68 9.41 8.57 -9.21
N GLY A 69 9.14 9.68 -9.86
CA GLY A 69 8.17 10.65 -9.35
C GLY A 69 6.74 10.14 -9.34
N ALA A 70 6.43 9.18 -10.20
CA ALA A 70 5.08 8.65 -10.34
C ALA A 70 4.59 7.93 -9.09
N GLU A 71 5.47 7.19 -8.43
CA GLU A 71 5.13 6.45 -7.21
C GLU A 71 4.82 7.40 -6.05
N LEU A 72 5.58 8.47 -5.94
CA LEU A 72 5.32 9.48 -4.90
C LEU A 72 4.03 10.24 -5.17
N LEU A 73 3.70 10.47 -6.43
CA LEU A 73 2.42 11.07 -6.78
C LEU A 73 1.27 10.15 -6.37
N GLU A 74 1.44 8.85 -6.53
CA GLU A 74 0.45 7.86 -6.13
C GLU A 74 0.18 7.93 -4.62
N LEU A 75 1.24 8.09 -3.82
CA LEU A 75 1.08 8.27 -2.38
C LEU A 75 0.30 9.54 -2.03
N LYS A 76 0.55 10.62 -2.75
CA LYS A 76 -0.17 11.87 -2.52
C LYS A 76 -1.65 11.71 -2.87
N ARG A 77 -1.96 10.98 -3.92
CA ARG A 77 -3.34 10.68 -4.32
C ARG A 77 -4.03 9.81 -3.26
N LEU A 78 -3.32 8.83 -2.73
CA LEU A 78 -3.84 7.96 -1.68
C LEU A 78 -4.29 8.80 -0.47
N ARG A 79 -3.46 9.72 -0.04
CA ARG A 79 -3.76 10.55 1.12
C ARG A 79 -4.85 11.58 0.87
N ALA A 80 -5.02 11.98 -0.38
CA ALA A 80 -6.06 12.93 -0.76
C ALA A 80 -7.42 12.26 -0.97
N ASP A 81 -7.46 10.94 -1.08
CA ASP A 81 -8.70 10.20 -1.30
C ASP A 81 -9.46 10.04 0.02
N PRO A 82 -10.68 10.57 0.13
CA PRO A 82 -11.42 10.50 1.40
C PRO A 82 -11.74 9.09 1.87
N LEU A 83 -11.81 8.11 0.96
CA LEU A 83 -12.05 6.71 1.33
C LEU A 83 -10.80 6.02 1.84
N LEU A 84 -9.63 6.45 1.39
CA LEU A 84 -8.37 5.75 1.65
C LEU A 84 -7.45 6.49 2.60
N ALA A 85 -7.70 7.77 2.87
CA ALA A 85 -6.78 8.62 3.63
C ALA A 85 -6.48 8.11 5.03
N THR A 86 -7.41 7.40 5.66
CA THR A 86 -7.26 6.88 7.03
C THR A 86 -6.96 5.39 7.08
N VAL A 87 -6.91 4.72 5.93
CA VAL A 87 -6.60 3.29 5.86
C VAL A 87 -5.08 3.12 6.05
N PRO A 88 -4.64 2.18 6.89
CA PRO A 88 -3.20 1.93 7.04
C PRO A 88 -2.58 1.57 5.70
N ALA A 89 -1.38 2.08 5.44
CA ALA A 89 -0.67 1.85 4.19
C ALA A 89 0.69 1.23 4.46
N LEU A 90 0.97 0.12 3.77
CA LEU A 90 2.29 -0.51 3.75
C LEU A 90 2.97 -0.10 2.45
N LEU A 91 4.13 0.53 2.57
CA LEU A 91 4.85 1.08 1.43
C LEU A 91 6.06 0.21 1.13
N LEU A 92 6.02 -0.51 0.00
CA LEU A 92 7.16 -1.31 -0.45
C LEU A 92 8.13 -0.39 -1.18
N SER A 93 9.35 -0.27 -0.67
CA SER A 93 10.32 0.68 -1.22
C SER A 93 11.75 0.14 -1.11
N THR A 94 12.55 0.41 -2.13
CA THR A 94 13.99 0.22 -2.05
C THR A 94 14.67 1.40 -1.37
N ARG A 95 13.92 2.47 -1.12
CA ARG A 95 14.46 3.68 -0.49
C ARG A 95 14.13 3.69 0.98
N SER A 96 15.03 4.27 1.78
CA SER A 96 14.80 4.48 3.20
C SER A 96 13.79 5.60 3.43
N GLU A 97 13.30 5.71 4.66
CA GLU A 97 12.43 6.82 5.06
C GLU A 97 13.11 8.16 4.84
N GLU A 98 14.40 8.25 5.15
CA GLU A 98 15.17 9.50 4.97
C GLU A 98 15.24 9.88 3.50
N GLU A 99 15.46 8.91 2.61
CA GLU A 99 15.50 9.19 1.18
C GLU A 99 14.14 9.67 0.66
N LEU A 100 13.06 9.09 1.16
CA LEU A 100 11.71 9.52 0.80
C LEU A 100 11.45 10.94 1.29
N ARG A 101 11.91 11.27 2.49
CA ARG A 101 11.76 12.62 3.05
C ARG A 101 12.49 13.64 2.20
N GLN A 102 13.69 13.32 1.73
CA GLN A 102 14.46 14.18 0.83
C GLN A 102 13.74 14.44 -0.48
N ARG A 103 12.85 13.54 -0.87
CA ARG A 103 12.04 13.67 -2.09
C ARG A 103 10.68 14.32 -1.83
N GLY A 104 10.48 14.83 -0.63
CA GLY A 104 9.28 15.57 -0.28
C GLY A 104 8.14 14.71 0.29
N PHE A 105 8.43 13.45 0.66
CA PHE A 105 7.43 12.60 1.25
C PHE A 105 7.76 12.27 2.70
N THR A 106 6.82 12.56 3.60
CA THR A 106 6.93 12.24 5.01
C THR A 106 5.89 11.20 5.38
N LEU A 107 6.30 10.13 6.07
CA LEU A 107 5.37 9.11 6.52
C LEU A 107 4.38 9.68 7.54
N GLY A 108 3.11 9.39 7.34
CA GLY A 108 2.08 9.73 8.31
C GLY A 108 1.96 8.66 9.39
N PRO A 109 1.06 8.88 10.38
CA PRO A 109 0.94 7.95 11.52
C PRO A 109 0.42 6.56 11.16
N THR A 110 -0.22 6.40 10.01
CA THR A 110 -0.74 5.11 9.56
C THR A 110 0.06 4.52 8.40
N ASP A 111 1.21 5.10 8.08
CA ASP A 111 2.07 4.61 7.01
C ASP A 111 3.20 3.77 7.60
N TYR A 112 3.48 2.63 6.96
CA TYR A 112 4.52 1.69 7.40
C TYR A 112 5.41 1.38 6.21
N LEU A 113 6.72 1.54 6.39
CA LEU A 113 7.68 1.30 5.32
C LEU A 113 8.21 -0.12 5.39
N LEU A 114 8.17 -0.82 4.27
CA LEU A 114 8.69 -2.17 4.14
C LEU A 114 9.80 -2.20 3.10
N PRO A 115 10.90 -2.88 3.38
CA PRO A 115 11.95 -3.04 2.37
C PRO A 115 11.46 -3.95 1.24
N SER A 116 11.80 -3.59 0.01
CA SER A 116 11.43 -4.36 -1.17
C SER A 116 12.64 -4.96 -1.89
N GLY A 117 13.80 -4.83 -1.30
CA GLY A 117 15.03 -5.34 -1.92
C GLY A 117 15.75 -6.35 -1.09
#